data_f52c7cc129764d3d4af68684e17941c3
#
_entry.id   f52c7cc129764d3d4af68684e17941c3
#
_cell.length_a   1.000
_cell.length_b   1.000
_cell.length_c   1.000
_cell.angle_alpha   90.00
_cell.angle_beta   90.00
_cell.angle_gamma   90.00
#
_symmetry.space_group_name_H-M   'P 1'
#
loop_
_entity.id
_entity.type
_entity.pdbx_description
1 polymer ?
#
loop_
_entity_poly.entity_id
_entity_poly.type
_entity_poly.pdbx_seq_one_letter_code
_entity_poly.pdbx_strand_id
1 'polypeptide(L)'
;MGIKSYNPYTPSRRHMTGLDFDVITKSTPEKSLVVSLKKNAGRNNQGKITVRHRGGGSRRKYRLIDFKRNDKDGIPATVAAIEYDPNRTANIALLVYADGEKRYIIAPNKLAVGTTVMNGPEAEIKVGNCLPLANIPVGTEIHNIEMHPGKGGQLVRSAGNSAQLMAKEGKYATLRLPSGEMRMVPVVCRATIGQVGNIEHDLVNIGKAGRKRNMGIRPTVRGSVMNPNDHPHGGGEGKTGIGRPGPCTPLGKPALGLKTRKKNKQSNKMIVRRRDGKTVK
;
A
#
# COMPACT_ATOMS: atom_id res chain seq x y z
N MET A 1 7.84 -17.67 0.05
CA MET A 1 8.87 -16.60 0.00
C MET A 1 9.65 -16.69 1.27
N GLY A 2 10.97 -16.63 1.20
CA GLY A 2 11.86 -16.66 2.33
C GLY A 2 12.55 -15.31 2.54
N ILE A 3 13.05 -15.09 3.75
CA ILE A 3 13.92 -13.95 4.05
C ILE A 3 15.36 -14.39 3.91
N LYS A 4 16.10 -13.76 3.00
CA LYS A 4 17.53 -13.96 2.83
C LYS A 4 18.31 -13.14 3.85
N SER A 5 19.09 -13.80 4.71
CA SER A 5 20.08 -13.19 5.57
C SER A 5 21.44 -13.11 4.86
N TYR A 6 22.30 -12.22 5.31
CA TYR A 6 23.63 -12.01 4.74
C TYR A 6 24.72 -12.26 5.78
N ASN A 7 25.87 -12.75 5.33
CA ASN A 7 27.03 -12.93 6.21
C ASN A 7 27.49 -11.57 6.76
N PRO A 8 27.91 -11.49 8.04
CA PRO A 8 28.21 -10.24 8.73
C PRO A 8 29.61 -9.68 8.44
N TYR A 9 29.98 -9.55 7.16
CA TYR A 9 31.29 -9.00 6.77
C TYR A 9 31.48 -7.52 7.09
N THR A 10 30.37 -6.77 7.23
CA THR A 10 30.40 -5.35 7.60
C THR A 10 29.30 -5.05 8.59
N PRO A 11 29.40 -3.95 9.39
CA PRO A 11 28.34 -3.56 10.34
C PRO A 11 26.96 -3.45 9.70
N SER A 12 26.88 -2.95 8.45
CA SER A 12 25.62 -2.86 7.72
C SER A 12 25.04 -4.21 7.33
N ARG A 13 25.90 -5.17 6.95
CA ARG A 13 25.48 -6.52 6.52
C ARG A 13 24.97 -7.37 7.68
N ARG A 14 25.46 -7.15 8.88
CA ARG A 14 25.09 -7.92 10.10
C ARG A 14 23.58 -7.98 10.32
N HIS A 15 22.88 -6.89 10.11
CA HIS A 15 21.44 -6.76 10.35
C HIS A 15 20.61 -6.66 9.07
N MET A 16 21.26 -6.69 7.91
CA MET A 16 20.59 -6.56 6.61
C MET A 16 19.90 -7.87 6.27
N THR A 17 18.66 -7.76 5.82
CA THR A 17 17.93 -8.87 5.21
C THR A 17 17.35 -8.45 3.85
N GLY A 18 16.89 -9.41 3.07
CA GLY A 18 16.25 -9.19 1.78
C GLY A 18 15.22 -10.28 1.52
N LEU A 19 14.39 -10.08 0.51
CA LEU A 19 13.53 -11.14 0.00
C LEU A 19 14.32 -12.04 -0.93
N ASP A 20 13.98 -13.31 -0.99
CA ASP A 20 14.59 -14.31 -1.89
C ASP A 20 14.06 -14.26 -3.32
N PHE A 21 12.88 -13.67 -3.52
CA PHE A 21 12.20 -13.54 -4.82
C PHE A 21 11.80 -14.85 -5.51
N ASP A 22 11.76 -15.98 -4.83
CA ASP A 22 11.45 -17.30 -5.40
C ASP A 22 10.09 -17.37 -6.11
N VAL A 23 9.13 -16.55 -5.67
CA VAL A 23 7.78 -16.48 -6.26
C VAL A 23 7.78 -15.73 -7.60
N ILE A 24 8.84 -14.99 -7.93
CA ILE A 24 8.92 -14.20 -9.16
C ILE A 24 9.33 -15.11 -10.31
N THR A 25 8.44 -15.24 -11.28
CA THR A 25 8.64 -16.11 -12.45
C THR A 25 9.20 -15.37 -13.67
N LYS A 26 9.05 -14.03 -13.71
CA LYS A 26 9.52 -13.19 -14.82
C LYS A 26 10.16 -11.91 -14.27
N SER A 27 11.38 -11.62 -14.69
CA SER A 27 12.14 -10.44 -14.25
C SER A 27 11.91 -9.21 -15.13
N THR A 28 11.58 -9.41 -16.41
CA THR A 28 11.36 -8.33 -17.37
C THR A 28 9.88 -7.99 -17.49
N PRO A 29 9.49 -6.71 -17.31
CA PRO A 29 8.09 -6.31 -17.42
C PRO A 29 7.59 -6.33 -18.87
N GLU A 30 6.29 -6.48 -19.04
CA GLU A 30 5.62 -6.33 -20.34
C GLU A 30 5.74 -4.88 -20.83
N LYS A 31 6.36 -4.68 -22.00
CA LYS A 31 6.73 -3.34 -22.50
C LYS A 31 5.51 -2.44 -22.73
N SER A 32 4.42 -2.98 -23.24
CA SER A 32 3.17 -2.25 -23.52
C SER A 32 2.50 -1.69 -22.26
N LEU A 33 2.73 -2.33 -21.10
CA LEU A 33 2.13 -1.96 -19.83
C LEU A 33 3.06 -1.11 -18.94
N VAL A 34 4.13 -0.55 -19.49
CA VAL A 34 5.12 0.22 -18.73
C VAL A 34 5.24 1.65 -19.24
N VAL A 35 5.08 2.61 -18.32
CA VAL A 35 5.24 4.04 -18.62
C VAL A 35 6.34 4.67 -17.78
N SER A 36 6.88 5.80 -18.26
CA SER A 36 7.87 6.57 -17.51
C SER A 36 7.23 7.21 -16.27
N LEU A 37 7.93 7.17 -15.13
CA LEU A 37 7.49 7.79 -13.89
C LEU A 37 8.22 9.13 -13.69
N LYS A 38 7.49 10.25 -13.80
CA LYS A 38 8.02 11.58 -13.50
C LYS A 38 8.24 11.72 -11.99
N LYS A 39 9.42 12.19 -11.59
CA LYS A 39 9.79 12.41 -10.20
C LYS A 39 9.55 13.86 -9.80
N ASN A 40 8.64 14.10 -8.88
CA ASN A 40 8.34 15.45 -8.35
C ASN A 40 9.15 15.79 -7.09
N ALA A 41 9.86 14.82 -6.50
CA ALA A 41 10.72 15.00 -5.32
C ALA A 41 10.02 15.78 -4.16
N GLY A 42 8.74 15.52 -3.94
CA GLY A 42 7.94 16.14 -2.89
C GLY A 42 7.50 17.59 -3.17
N ARG A 43 7.64 18.08 -4.41
CA ARG A 43 7.18 19.40 -4.84
C ARG A 43 5.75 19.34 -5.38
N ASN A 44 5.01 20.44 -5.15
CA ASN A 44 3.69 20.66 -5.75
C ASN A 44 3.81 21.20 -7.19
N ASN A 45 2.69 21.60 -7.80
CA ASN A 45 2.63 22.21 -9.14
C ASN A 45 3.34 23.55 -9.23
N GLN A 46 3.50 24.28 -8.10
CA GLN A 46 4.23 25.55 -8.00
C GLN A 46 5.72 25.36 -7.70
N GLY A 47 6.23 24.12 -7.64
CA GLY A 47 7.63 23.83 -7.30
C GLY A 47 7.96 23.93 -5.80
N LYS A 48 7.00 24.25 -4.93
CA LYS A 48 7.21 24.34 -3.47
C LYS A 48 7.23 22.96 -2.84
N ILE A 49 8.13 22.73 -1.88
CA ILE A 49 8.22 21.47 -1.13
C ILE A 49 7.02 21.37 -0.20
N THR A 50 6.14 20.41 -0.47
CA THR A 50 4.98 20.06 0.38
C THR A 50 5.21 18.78 1.18
N VAL A 51 6.07 17.88 0.70
CA VAL A 51 6.50 16.67 1.40
C VAL A 51 8.01 16.68 1.51
N ARG A 52 8.52 16.95 2.72
CA ARG A 52 9.97 16.99 2.98
C ARG A 52 10.62 15.60 2.88
N HIS A 53 11.94 15.59 2.73
CA HIS A 53 12.79 14.38 2.73
C HIS A 53 12.45 13.39 1.62
N ARG A 54 12.00 13.88 0.47
CA ARG A 54 11.75 13.10 -0.75
C ARG A 54 12.65 13.59 -1.87
N GLY A 55 13.12 12.67 -2.71
CA GLY A 55 13.92 12.98 -3.89
C GLY A 55 15.12 12.05 -4.08
N GLY A 56 15.74 12.15 -5.24
CA GLY A 56 16.77 11.19 -5.66
C GLY A 56 16.19 9.79 -5.89
N GLY A 57 16.96 8.79 -5.49
CA GLY A 57 16.58 7.38 -5.64
C GLY A 57 16.78 6.83 -7.04
N SER A 58 16.69 5.52 -7.16
CA SER A 58 16.87 4.79 -8.42
C SER A 58 15.78 5.16 -9.44
N ARG A 59 16.09 5.10 -10.73
CA ARG A 59 15.09 5.25 -11.79
C ARG A 59 14.12 4.08 -11.72
N ARG A 60 12.83 4.36 -11.82
CA ARG A 60 11.76 3.37 -11.82
C ARG A 60 10.78 3.68 -12.94
N LYS A 61 10.28 2.64 -13.58
CA LYS A 61 9.16 2.72 -14.51
C LYS A 61 7.90 2.30 -13.78
N TYR A 62 6.77 2.90 -14.12
CA TYR A 62 5.47 2.56 -13.56
C TYR A 62 4.82 1.46 -14.38
N ARG A 63 4.27 0.43 -13.73
CA ARG A 63 3.45 -0.60 -14.35
C ARG A 63 2.00 -0.17 -14.26
N LEU A 64 1.30 -0.23 -15.39
CA LEU A 64 -0.14 0.04 -15.45
C LEU A 64 -0.87 -1.15 -14.83
N ILE A 65 -1.45 -0.91 -13.66
CA ILE A 65 -2.20 -1.93 -12.92
C ILE A 65 -3.69 -1.70 -13.14
N ASP A 66 -4.40 -2.75 -13.48
CA ASP A 66 -5.84 -2.71 -13.56
C ASP A 66 -6.46 -2.84 -12.16
N PHE A 67 -6.86 -1.70 -11.61
CA PHE A 67 -7.56 -1.64 -10.33
C PHE A 67 -9.08 -1.71 -10.47
N LYS A 68 -9.62 -1.62 -11.69
CA LYS A 68 -11.07 -1.58 -11.93
C LYS A 68 -11.62 -2.94 -12.29
N ARG A 69 -11.04 -3.60 -13.27
CA ARG A 69 -11.39 -4.94 -13.76
C ARG A 69 -12.87 -5.10 -14.21
N ASN A 70 -13.62 -4.02 -14.35
CA ASN A 70 -15.06 -4.06 -14.61
C ASN A 70 -15.45 -4.18 -16.09
N ASP A 71 -14.53 -3.88 -16.98
CA ASP A 71 -14.71 -3.95 -18.44
C ASP A 71 -14.41 -5.35 -19.01
N LYS A 72 -13.97 -6.28 -18.18
CA LYS A 72 -13.65 -7.67 -18.54
C LYS A 72 -14.46 -8.68 -17.72
N ASP A 73 -15.73 -8.33 -17.43
CA ASP A 73 -16.61 -9.26 -16.72
C ASP A 73 -16.96 -10.47 -17.59
N GLY A 74 -16.95 -11.65 -16.99
CA GLY A 74 -17.24 -12.91 -17.67
C GLY A 74 -16.10 -13.44 -18.57
N ILE A 75 -15.04 -12.67 -18.81
CA ILE A 75 -13.92 -13.09 -19.65
C ILE A 75 -12.85 -13.74 -18.77
N PRO A 76 -12.52 -15.02 -18.98
CA PRO A 76 -11.47 -15.68 -18.22
C PRO A 76 -10.08 -15.15 -18.62
N ALA A 77 -9.19 -15.03 -17.63
CA ALA A 77 -7.81 -14.65 -17.85
C ALA A 77 -6.88 -15.67 -17.18
N THR A 78 -5.80 -16.04 -17.84
CA THR A 78 -4.78 -16.93 -17.29
C THR A 78 -3.63 -16.13 -16.71
N VAL A 79 -3.14 -16.52 -15.54
CA VAL A 79 -1.95 -15.94 -14.92
C VAL A 79 -0.72 -16.42 -15.69
N ALA A 80 -0.12 -15.53 -16.47
CA ALA A 80 1.06 -15.84 -17.29
C ALA A 80 2.38 -15.74 -16.49
N ALA A 81 2.48 -14.79 -15.57
CA ALA A 81 3.69 -14.59 -14.78
C ALA A 81 3.40 -13.81 -13.48
N ILE A 82 4.27 -13.99 -12.49
CA ILE A 82 4.35 -13.13 -11.30
C ILE A 82 5.62 -12.31 -11.40
N GLU A 83 5.49 -10.98 -11.23
CA GLU A 83 6.57 -10.03 -11.45
C GLU A 83 6.78 -9.11 -10.25
N TYR A 84 8.01 -8.59 -10.12
CA TYR A 84 8.36 -7.56 -9.15
C TYR A 84 7.97 -6.16 -9.65
N ASP A 85 7.34 -5.35 -8.81
CA ASP A 85 7.11 -3.93 -9.09
C ASP A 85 7.84 -3.03 -8.07
N PRO A 86 8.80 -2.18 -8.49
CA PRO A 86 9.53 -1.29 -7.60
C PRO A 86 8.69 -0.14 -7.02
N ASN A 87 7.44 0.03 -7.46
CA ASN A 87 6.57 1.13 -7.03
C ASN A 87 5.60 0.73 -5.90
N ARG A 88 5.56 -0.56 -5.58
CA ARG A 88 4.68 -1.12 -4.53
C ARG A 88 5.39 -2.20 -3.73
N THR A 89 4.84 -2.51 -2.59
CA THR A 89 5.35 -3.56 -1.69
C THR A 89 4.90 -4.95 -2.14
N ALA A 90 3.73 -5.05 -2.78
CA ALA A 90 3.18 -6.29 -3.32
C ALA A 90 3.78 -6.62 -4.68
N ASN A 91 3.90 -7.92 -4.99
CA ASN A 91 4.16 -8.38 -6.34
C ASN A 91 2.92 -8.18 -7.22
N ILE A 92 3.11 -8.23 -8.53
CA ILE A 92 2.06 -8.12 -9.54
C ILE A 92 1.97 -9.40 -10.35
N ALA A 93 0.77 -9.72 -10.84
CA ALA A 93 0.55 -10.83 -11.75
C ALA A 93 0.18 -10.31 -13.13
N LEU A 94 0.82 -10.84 -14.16
CA LEU A 94 0.48 -10.60 -15.55
C LEU A 94 -0.62 -11.56 -15.94
N LEU A 95 -1.77 -11.01 -16.32
CA LEU A 95 -2.91 -11.75 -16.86
C LEU A 95 -2.92 -11.66 -18.38
N VAL A 96 -3.27 -12.76 -19.02
CA VAL A 96 -3.60 -12.84 -20.44
C VAL A 96 -5.05 -13.28 -20.52
N TYR A 97 -5.90 -12.40 -21.04
CA TYR A 97 -7.31 -12.67 -21.23
C TYR A 97 -7.55 -13.53 -22.48
N ALA A 98 -8.70 -14.19 -22.55
CA ALA A 98 -9.08 -15.01 -23.70
C ALA A 98 -9.15 -14.22 -25.03
N ASP A 99 -9.37 -12.91 -24.95
CA ASP A 99 -9.32 -11.97 -26.09
C ASP A 99 -7.89 -11.51 -26.47
N GLY A 100 -6.87 -12.05 -25.83
CA GLY A 100 -5.45 -11.71 -26.07
C GLY A 100 -4.95 -10.46 -25.36
N GLU A 101 -5.81 -9.68 -24.68
CA GLU A 101 -5.38 -8.49 -23.95
C GLU A 101 -4.58 -8.89 -22.70
N LYS A 102 -3.49 -8.16 -22.45
CA LYS A 102 -2.66 -8.35 -21.26
C LYS A 102 -2.91 -7.25 -20.25
N ARG A 103 -3.04 -7.59 -18.98
CA ARG A 103 -3.16 -6.64 -17.87
C ARG A 103 -2.39 -7.08 -16.64
N TYR A 104 -1.95 -6.11 -15.84
CA TYR A 104 -1.40 -6.39 -14.51
C TYR A 104 -2.46 -6.25 -13.45
N ILE A 105 -2.44 -7.16 -12.48
CA ILE A 105 -3.18 -7.06 -11.22
C ILE A 105 -2.23 -7.16 -10.03
N ILE A 106 -2.70 -6.81 -8.83
CA ILE A 106 -1.97 -7.12 -7.59
C ILE A 106 -2.00 -8.65 -7.42
N ALA A 107 -0.84 -9.27 -7.22
CA ALA A 107 -0.76 -10.71 -6.99
C ALA A 107 -1.23 -11.06 -5.57
N PRO A 108 -2.33 -11.81 -5.42
CA PRO A 108 -2.73 -12.34 -4.13
C PRO A 108 -1.78 -13.46 -3.69
N ASN A 109 -1.79 -13.74 -2.40
CA ASN A 109 -1.07 -14.86 -1.82
C ASN A 109 -1.58 -16.19 -2.38
N LYS A 110 -0.67 -17.13 -2.61
CA LYS A 110 -0.96 -18.47 -3.17
C LYS A 110 -1.49 -18.48 -4.62
N LEU A 111 -1.43 -17.35 -5.35
CA LEU A 111 -1.73 -17.35 -6.78
C LEU A 111 -0.57 -18.01 -7.53
N ALA A 112 -0.85 -19.02 -8.32
CA ALA A 112 0.14 -19.72 -9.15
C ALA A 112 0.03 -19.33 -10.63
N VAL A 113 1.13 -19.45 -11.37
CA VAL A 113 1.12 -19.34 -12.84
C VAL A 113 0.27 -20.46 -13.43
N GLY A 114 -0.47 -20.17 -14.48
CA GLY A 114 -1.44 -21.09 -15.10
C GLY A 114 -2.82 -21.08 -14.46
N THR A 115 -3.00 -20.44 -13.29
CA THR A 115 -4.33 -20.32 -12.68
C THR A 115 -5.22 -19.42 -13.52
N THR A 116 -6.47 -19.83 -13.73
CA THR A 116 -7.49 -18.99 -14.37
C THR A 116 -8.16 -18.11 -13.33
N VAL A 117 -8.28 -16.82 -13.62
CA VAL A 117 -9.00 -15.81 -12.82
C VAL A 117 -10.09 -15.17 -13.65
N MET A 118 -11.20 -14.85 -13.01
CA MET A 118 -12.37 -14.26 -13.65
C MET A 118 -12.89 -13.05 -12.86
N ASN A 119 -13.57 -12.15 -13.56
CA ASN A 119 -14.22 -10.97 -12.98
C ASN A 119 -15.74 -11.06 -13.20
N GLY A 120 -16.47 -10.39 -12.34
CA GLY A 120 -17.92 -10.24 -12.51
C GLY A 120 -18.73 -10.89 -11.39
N PRO A 121 -20.06 -10.69 -11.42
CA PRO A 121 -20.95 -11.19 -10.38
C PRO A 121 -21.05 -12.72 -10.35
N GLU A 122 -20.83 -13.39 -11.49
CA GLU A 122 -20.91 -14.85 -11.64
C GLU A 122 -19.56 -15.56 -11.41
N ALA A 123 -18.50 -14.80 -11.12
CA ALA A 123 -17.19 -15.38 -10.87
C ALA A 123 -17.22 -16.24 -9.60
N GLU A 124 -16.54 -17.38 -9.64
CA GLU A 124 -16.40 -18.26 -8.48
C GLU A 124 -15.62 -17.58 -7.33
N ILE A 125 -15.85 -18.03 -6.10
CA ILE A 125 -15.17 -17.51 -4.90
C ILE A 125 -13.79 -18.18 -4.78
N LYS A 126 -12.91 -17.84 -5.72
CA LYS A 126 -11.52 -18.31 -5.77
C LYS A 126 -10.54 -17.14 -5.61
N VAL A 127 -9.35 -17.43 -5.06
CA VAL A 127 -8.30 -16.42 -4.88
C VAL A 127 -7.93 -15.79 -6.22
N GLY A 128 -7.94 -14.44 -6.27
CA GLY A 128 -7.64 -13.67 -7.47
C GLY A 128 -8.87 -13.20 -8.25
N ASN A 129 -10.03 -13.81 -8.06
CA ASN A 129 -11.28 -13.39 -8.70
C ASN A 129 -11.79 -12.07 -8.11
N CYS A 130 -12.40 -11.24 -8.94
CA CYS A 130 -12.92 -9.93 -8.57
C CYS A 130 -14.44 -9.91 -8.70
N LEU A 131 -15.13 -9.71 -7.57
CA LEU A 131 -16.58 -9.71 -7.48
C LEU A 131 -17.12 -8.45 -6.80
N PRO A 132 -18.39 -8.09 -7.05
CA PRO A 132 -19.13 -7.17 -6.18
C PRO A 132 -19.22 -7.71 -4.76
N LEU A 133 -19.14 -6.84 -3.74
CA LEU A 133 -19.24 -7.24 -2.34
C LEU A 133 -20.57 -7.95 -2.01
N ALA A 134 -21.64 -7.65 -2.77
CA ALA A 134 -22.92 -8.34 -2.67
C ALA A 134 -22.78 -9.87 -2.82
N ASN A 135 -21.92 -10.31 -3.73
CA ASN A 135 -21.77 -11.73 -4.12
C ASN A 135 -20.70 -12.47 -3.31
N ILE A 136 -19.90 -11.76 -2.48
CA ILE A 136 -18.85 -12.38 -1.67
C ILE A 136 -19.44 -12.82 -0.33
N PRO A 137 -19.25 -14.05 0.15
CA PRO A 137 -19.72 -14.51 1.46
C PRO A 137 -19.13 -13.71 2.62
N VAL A 138 -19.90 -13.59 3.70
CA VAL A 138 -19.43 -13.02 4.95
C VAL A 138 -18.31 -13.90 5.53
N GLY A 139 -17.33 -13.28 6.18
CA GLY A 139 -16.15 -13.97 6.70
C GLY A 139 -14.98 -14.07 5.73
N THR A 140 -15.21 -13.87 4.41
CA THR A 140 -14.17 -13.97 3.38
C THR A 140 -13.11 -12.87 3.52
N GLU A 141 -11.83 -13.25 3.33
CA GLU A 141 -10.72 -12.31 3.20
C GLU A 141 -10.68 -11.73 1.79
N ILE A 142 -10.56 -10.41 1.72
CA ILE A 142 -10.57 -9.65 0.46
C ILE A 142 -9.49 -8.58 0.44
N HIS A 143 -9.08 -8.17 -0.76
CA HIS A 143 -8.13 -7.08 -0.97
C HIS A 143 -8.54 -6.24 -2.20
N ASN A 144 -7.77 -5.19 -2.50
CA ASN A 144 -8.03 -4.29 -3.64
C ASN A 144 -9.47 -3.79 -3.70
N ILE A 145 -9.98 -3.28 -2.57
CA ILE A 145 -11.39 -2.96 -2.37
C ILE A 145 -11.69 -1.55 -2.88
N GLU A 146 -12.77 -1.41 -3.63
CA GLU A 146 -13.32 -0.11 -4.02
C GLU A 146 -13.98 0.59 -2.84
N MET A 147 -13.90 1.93 -2.82
CA MET A 147 -14.65 2.78 -1.90
C MET A 147 -15.89 3.41 -2.55
N HIS A 148 -15.85 3.57 -3.86
CA HIS A 148 -16.93 4.12 -4.67
C HIS A 148 -17.06 3.25 -5.92
N PRO A 149 -18.26 2.89 -6.34
CA PRO A 149 -18.47 2.03 -7.52
C PRO A 149 -17.76 2.56 -8.76
N GLY A 150 -17.06 1.69 -9.49
CA GLY A 150 -16.39 2.01 -10.74
C GLY A 150 -15.12 2.87 -10.63
N LYS A 151 -14.72 3.29 -9.43
CA LYS A 151 -13.50 4.09 -9.23
C LYS A 151 -12.22 3.25 -9.22
N GLY A 152 -12.34 1.95 -9.06
CA GLY A 152 -11.24 1.02 -8.89
C GLY A 152 -10.81 0.84 -7.44
N GLY A 153 -10.09 -0.23 -7.15
CA GLY A 153 -9.66 -0.59 -5.80
C GLY A 153 -8.74 0.45 -5.18
N GLN A 154 -9.03 0.84 -3.96
CA GLN A 154 -8.31 1.88 -3.20
C GLN A 154 -7.79 1.39 -1.86
N LEU A 155 -8.49 0.46 -1.21
CA LEU A 155 -8.14 -0.08 0.10
C LEU A 155 -7.43 -1.43 -0.04
N VAL A 156 -6.58 -1.76 0.93
CA VAL A 156 -5.95 -3.07 1.10
C VAL A 156 -5.17 -3.50 -0.16
N ARG A 157 -4.12 -2.76 -0.51
CA ARG A 157 -3.28 -3.02 -1.69
C ARG A 157 -1.81 -3.27 -1.36
N SER A 158 -1.42 -3.12 -0.09
CA SER A 158 -0.04 -3.34 0.35
C SER A 158 0.21 -4.81 0.64
N ALA A 159 1.47 -5.23 0.52
CA ALA A 159 1.92 -6.60 0.78
C ALA A 159 1.40 -7.14 2.12
N GLY A 160 0.98 -8.39 2.13
CA GLY A 160 0.53 -9.10 3.33
C GLY A 160 -0.79 -8.63 3.93
N ASN A 161 -1.45 -7.63 3.36
CA ASN A 161 -2.70 -7.10 3.92
C ASN A 161 -3.93 -7.84 3.37
N SER A 162 -4.91 -8.05 4.24
CA SER A 162 -6.27 -8.46 3.91
C SER A 162 -7.28 -7.65 4.71
N ALA A 163 -8.49 -7.52 4.22
CA ALA A 163 -9.65 -7.07 4.98
C ALA A 163 -10.66 -8.21 5.04
N GLN A 164 -11.46 -8.26 6.09
CA GLN A 164 -12.49 -9.25 6.26
C GLN A 164 -13.87 -8.62 6.03
N LEU A 165 -14.71 -9.27 5.24
CA LEU A 165 -16.11 -8.92 5.08
C LEU A 165 -16.88 -9.41 6.30
N MET A 166 -17.37 -8.50 7.15
CA MET A 166 -17.99 -8.82 8.44
C MET A 166 -19.50 -8.99 8.34
N ALA A 167 -20.17 -8.12 7.59
CA ALA A 167 -21.63 -8.13 7.44
C ALA A 167 -22.04 -7.44 6.14
N LYS A 168 -23.26 -7.72 5.69
CA LYS A 168 -23.92 -7.03 4.58
C LYS A 168 -25.32 -6.61 5.08
N GLU A 169 -25.58 -5.31 5.08
CA GLU A 169 -26.84 -4.74 5.58
C GLU A 169 -27.39 -3.72 4.57
N GLY A 170 -28.49 -4.04 3.95
CA GLY A 170 -29.11 -3.21 2.93
C GLY A 170 -28.15 -2.82 1.80
N LYS A 171 -27.85 -1.54 1.66
CA LYS A 171 -26.97 -0.99 0.60
C LYS A 171 -25.48 -1.00 0.96
N TYR A 172 -25.10 -1.44 2.16
CA TYR A 172 -23.72 -1.36 2.64
C TYR A 172 -23.19 -2.72 3.11
N ALA A 173 -21.89 -2.90 2.90
CA ALA A 173 -21.08 -3.99 3.45
C ALA A 173 -20.14 -3.42 4.52
N THR A 174 -20.07 -4.06 5.68
CA THR A 174 -19.16 -3.70 6.77
C THR A 174 -17.89 -4.49 6.65
N LEU A 175 -16.75 -3.78 6.53
CA LEU A 175 -15.42 -4.34 6.37
C LEU A 175 -14.57 -4.07 7.62
N ARG A 176 -13.85 -5.08 8.08
CA ARG A 176 -12.76 -4.94 9.04
C ARG A 176 -11.46 -4.75 8.28
N LEU A 177 -10.88 -3.54 8.35
CA LEU A 177 -9.64 -3.19 7.68
C LEU A 177 -8.40 -3.69 8.46
N PRO A 178 -7.21 -3.78 7.83
CA PRO A 178 -5.97 -4.18 8.50
C PRO A 178 -5.61 -3.31 9.73
N SER A 179 -6.04 -2.06 9.75
CA SER A 179 -5.86 -1.15 10.89
C SER A 179 -6.73 -1.47 12.10
N GLY A 180 -7.69 -2.41 11.98
CA GLY A 180 -8.73 -2.69 12.97
C GLY A 180 -9.97 -1.78 12.84
N GLU A 181 -9.95 -0.79 11.95
CA GLU A 181 -11.13 0.06 11.68
C GLU A 181 -12.24 -0.77 11.01
N MET A 182 -13.45 -0.64 11.50
CA MET A 182 -14.65 -1.18 10.85
C MET A 182 -15.34 -0.08 10.07
N ARG A 183 -15.49 -0.32 8.77
CA ARG A 183 -15.98 0.68 7.82
C ARG A 183 -17.03 0.11 6.89
N MET A 184 -18.07 0.90 6.64
CA MET A 184 -19.08 0.61 5.62
C MET A 184 -18.62 1.04 4.24
N VAL A 185 -18.94 0.21 3.24
CA VAL A 185 -18.70 0.45 1.82
C VAL A 185 -19.94 -0.01 1.05
N PRO A 186 -20.38 0.66 -0.03
CA PRO A 186 -21.52 0.20 -0.80
C PRO A 186 -21.34 -1.25 -1.31
N VAL A 187 -22.37 -2.06 -1.25
CA VAL A 187 -22.30 -3.49 -1.68
C VAL A 187 -22.02 -3.68 -3.16
N VAL A 188 -22.29 -2.66 -3.98
CA VAL A 188 -21.98 -2.64 -5.42
C VAL A 188 -20.48 -2.51 -5.69
N CYS A 189 -19.69 -1.99 -4.72
CA CYS A 189 -18.24 -1.90 -4.83
C CYS A 189 -17.61 -3.27 -5.00
N ARG A 190 -16.55 -3.34 -5.78
CA ARG A 190 -15.83 -4.58 -6.08
C ARG A 190 -14.65 -4.79 -5.13
N ALA A 191 -14.32 -6.05 -4.93
CA ALA A 191 -13.13 -6.47 -4.22
C ALA A 191 -12.56 -7.74 -4.85
N THR A 192 -11.27 -7.98 -4.65
CA THR A 192 -10.60 -9.21 -5.09
C THR A 192 -10.48 -10.15 -3.90
N ILE A 193 -10.77 -11.43 -4.11
CA ILE A 193 -10.74 -12.47 -3.07
C ILE A 193 -9.30 -12.83 -2.71
N GLY A 194 -9.06 -13.02 -1.41
CA GLY A 194 -7.79 -13.45 -0.84
C GLY A 194 -6.97 -12.31 -0.21
N GLN A 195 -5.84 -12.65 0.35
CA GLN A 195 -4.84 -11.76 0.94
C GLN A 195 -3.84 -11.32 -0.13
N VAL A 196 -3.29 -10.12 -0.03
CA VAL A 196 -2.18 -9.66 -0.88
C VAL A 196 -0.92 -10.48 -0.61
N GLY A 197 -0.22 -10.88 -1.66
CA GLY A 197 1.03 -11.63 -1.57
C GLY A 197 2.19 -10.85 -0.96
N ASN A 198 3.40 -11.45 -0.94
CA ASN A 198 4.64 -10.89 -0.36
C ASN A 198 4.52 -10.58 1.14
N ILE A 199 3.97 -11.50 1.92
CA ILE A 199 3.65 -11.33 3.35
C ILE A 199 4.87 -10.91 4.16
N GLU A 200 6.05 -11.42 3.84
CA GLU A 200 7.30 -11.19 4.59
C GLU A 200 7.97 -9.84 4.30
N HIS A 201 7.37 -9.01 3.45
CA HIS A 201 7.93 -7.70 3.10
C HIS A 201 8.24 -6.83 4.32
N ASP A 202 7.39 -6.85 5.34
CA ASP A 202 7.55 -6.02 6.54
C ASP A 202 8.68 -6.49 7.47
N LEU A 203 9.13 -7.74 7.31
CA LEU A 203 10.22 -8.33 8.09
C LEU A 203 11.61 -7.96 7.51
N VAL A 204 11.66 -7.32 6.33
CA VAL A 204 12.92 -6.94 5.68
C VAL A 204 13.60 -5.79 6.41
N ASN A 205 14.83 -6.04 6.89
CA ASN A 205 15.69 -5.01 7.45
C ASN A 205 16.57 -4.39 6.37
N ILE A 206 16.44 -3.08 6.16
CA ILE A 206 17.17 -2.34 5.13
C ILE A 206 18.68 -2.31 5.42
N GLY A 207 19.10 -2.27 6.69
CA GLY A 207 20.47 -2.39 7.18
C GLY A 207 21.36 -1.17 6.98
N LYS A 208 21.16 -0.33 5.96
CA LYS A 208 22.00 0.86 5.71
C LYS A 208 21.24 2.04 5.12
N ALA A 209 21.73 3.26 5.43
CA ALA A 209 21.15 4.51 4.93
C ALA A 209 21.16 4.61 3.39
N GLY A 210 22.16 4.05 2.72
CA GLY A 210 22.24 4.05 1.27
C GLY A 210 21.08 3.36 0.59
N ARG A 211 20.54 2.26 1.15
CA ARG A 211 19.33 1.62 0.60
C ARG A 211 18.10 2.53 0.74
N LYS A 212 17.93 3.25 1.85
CA LYS A 212 16.89 4.27 1.99
C LYS A 212 17.04 5.39 0.97
N ARG A 213 18.28 5.85 0.71
CA ARG A 213 18.58 6.84 -0.33
C ARG A 213 18.14 6.36 -1.71
N ASN A 214 18.43 5.11 -2.06
CA ASN A 214 18.01 4.49 -3.33
C ASN A 214 16.48 4.40 -3.45
N MET A 215 15.75 4.30 -2.34
CA MET A 215 14.27 4.35 -2.30
C MET A 215 13.71 5.77 -2.48
N GLY A 216 14.57 6.80 -2.56
CA GLY A 216 14.14 8.20 -2.71
C GLY A 216 13.85 8.91 -1.38
N ILE A 217 14.30 8.35 -0.27
CA ILE A 217 14.16 8.95 1.06
C ILE A 217 15.45 9.71 1.38
N ARG A 218 15.37 11.03 1.56
CA ARG A 218 16.49 11.87 1.96
C ARG A 218 16.69 11.85 3.47
N PRO A 219 17.91 12.12 3.98
CA PRO A 219 18.16 12.22 5.41
C PRO A 219 17.28 13.28 6.08
N THR A 220 16.93 13.04 7.32
CA THR A 220 16.17 13.96 8.16
C THR A 220 17.06 14.50 9.26
N VAL A 221 17.09 15.81 9.42
CA VAL A 221 17.77 16.50 10.52
C VAL A 221 16.75 16.74 11.62
N ARG A 222 17.10 16.40 12.87
CA ARG A 222 16.23 16.65 14.04
C ARG A 222 16.25 18.13 14.41
N GLY A 223 15.14 18.65 14.92
CA GLY A 223 14.99 20.07 15.25
C GLY A 223 15.96 20.60 16.32
N SER A 224 16.40 19.73 17.26
CA SER A 224 17.33 20.10 18.33
C SER A 224 18.76 20.42 17.88
N VAL A 225 19.12 20.15 16.63
CA VAL A 225 20.44 20.50 16.04
C VAL A 225 20.33 21.63 15.03
N MET A 226 19.19 22.28 14.98
CA MET A 226 18.95 23.47 14.15
C MET A 226 19.12 24.74 14.98
N ASN A 227 19.15 25.91 14.31
CA ASN A 227 19.13 27.19 14.97
C ASN A 227 17.74 27.53 15.53
N PRO A 228 17.64 28.45 16.51
CA PRO A 228 16.35 28.84 17.12
C PRO A 228 15.33 29.40 16.12
N ASN A 229 15.80 30.05 15.06
CA ASN A 229 14.95 30.58 13.99
C ASN A 229 14.39 29.50 13.05
N ASP A 230 15.05 28.32 12.97
CA ASP A 230 14.66 27.25 12.04
C ASP A 230 13.70 26.24 12.67
N HIS A 231 13.79 26.06 13.99
CA HIS A 231 12.96 25.09 14.71
C HIS A 231 12.72 25.50 16.17
N PRO A 232 11.51 25.28 16.73
CA PRO A 232 11.19 25.54 18.14
C PRO A 232 12.08 24.82 19.16
N HIS A 233 12.77 23.76 18.75
CA HIS A 233 13.74 23.01 19.58
C HIS A 233 15.18 23.40 19.30
N GLY A 234 15.41 24.38 18.44
CA GLY A 234 16.76 24.84 18.07
C GLY A 234 17.42 25.68 19.15
N GLY A 235 18.75 25.77 19.06
CA GLY A 235 19.57 26.55 19.99
C GLY A 235 20.07 25.74 21.17
N GLY A 236 20.78 26.44 22.06
CA GLY A 236 21.45 25.86 23.24
C GLY A 236 22.82 25.29 22.92
N GLU A 237 23.51 24.84 23.95
CA GLU A 237 24.88 24.32 23.90
C GLU A 237 24.91 22.80 24.06
N GLY A 238 25.77 22.14 23.28
CA GLY A 238 25.96 20.66 23.36
C GLY A 238 24.70 19.87 23.03
N LYS A 239 24.34 18.92 23.87
CA LYS A 239 23.13 18.08 23.77
C LYS A 239 21.95 18.72 24.51
N THR A 240 21.44 19.81 24.00
CA THR A 240 20.32 20.53 24.62
C THR A 240 19.01 19.71 24.53
N GLY A 241 18.25 19.73 25.61
CA GLY A 241 16.89 19.17 25.67
C GLY A 241 15.90 19.99 24.86
N ILE A 242 14.64 19.52 24.79
CA ILE A 242 13.57 20.17 24.01
C ILE A 242 13.19 21.53 24.60
N GLY A 243 13.36 21.75 25.91
CA GLY A 243 13.05 23.01 26.60
C GLY A 243 11.57 23.43 26.58
N ARG A 244 10.66 22.48 26.28
CA ARG A 244 9.22 22.69 26.17
C ARG A 244 8.46 21.52 26.82
N PRO A 245 7.18 21.71 27.21
CA PRO A 245 6.38 20.65 27.82
C PRO A 245 6.22 19.39 26.94
N GLY A 246 6.44 19.53 25.62
CA GLY A 246 6.38 18.41 24.69
C GLY A 246 7.02 18.74 23.33
N PRO A 247 7.28 17.72 22.50
CA PRO A 247 7.89 17.92 21.20
C PRO A 247 6.96 18.68 20.27
N CYS A 248 7.54 19.63 19.51
CA CYS A 248 6.84 20.45 18.55
C CYS A 248 7.30 20.15 17.12
N THR A 249 6.41 20.41 16.17
CA THR A 249 6.74 20.48 14.74
C THR A 249 7.52 21.78 14.43
N PRO A 250 8.15 21.93 13.25
CA PRO A 250 8.77 23.20 12.84
C PRO A 250 7.81 24.39 12.86
N LEU A 251 6.51 24.14 12.78
CA LEU A 251 5.46 25.17 12.84
C LEU A 251 4.92 25.43 14.27
N GLY A 252 5.59 24.89 15.30
CA GLY A 252 5.21 25.11 16.69
C GLY A 252 4.02 24.26 17.20
N LYS A 253 3.41 23.45 16.36
CA LYS A 253 2.30 22.58 16.77
C LYS A 253 2.82 21.34 17.50
N PRO A 254 2.09 20.77 18.49
CA PRO A 254 2.47 19.53 19.12
C PRO A 254 2.74 18.42 18.08
N ALA A 255 3.90 17.73 18.19
CA ALA A 255 4.31 16.70 17.24
C ALA A 255 3.68 15.33 17.55
N LEU A 256 3.39 15.05 18.82
CA LEU A 256 2.83 13.77 19.29
C LEU A 256 1.47 13.99 19.95
N GLY A 257 0.57 13.03 19.78
CA GLY A 257 -0.74 13.01 20.45
C GLY A 257 -1.80 13.96 19.90
N LEU A 258 -1.46 14.91 19.04
CA LEU A 258 -2.43 15.86 18.48
C LEU A 258 -3.36 15.15 17.49
N LYS A 259 -4.67 15.16 17.78
CA LYS A 259 -5.70 14.63 16.88
C LYS A 259 -5.99 15.65 15.78
N THR A 260 -5.47 15.42 14.59
CA THR A 260 -5.60 16.35 13.44
C THR A 260 -6.84 16.08 12.57
N ARG A 261 -7.53 14.96 12.75
CA ARG A 261 -8.76 14.65 12.02
C ARG A 261 -9.87 15.62 12.41
N LYS A 262 -10.49 16.30 11.43
CA LYS A 262 -11.64 17.19 11.66
C LYS A 262 -12.81 16.39 12.28
N LYS A 263 -13.46 16.94 13.31
CA LYS A 263 -14.60 16.29 13.99
C LYS A 263 -15.76 16.02 13.02
N ASN A 264 -16.13 17.00 12.21
CA ASN A 264 -17.26 16.93 11.28
C ASN A 264 -16.87 16.46 9.87
N LYS A 265 -15.93 15.50 9.78
CA LYS A 265 -15.55 14.94 8.48
C LYS A 265 -16.67 14.02 7.97
N GLN A 266 -17.15 14.27 6.73
CA GLN A 266 -18.26 13.54 6.12
C GLN A 266 -18.05 12.01 6.10
N SER A 267 -16.80 11.56 5.93
CA SER A 267 -16.43 10.14 5.97
C SER A 267 -16.62 9.48 7.36
N ASN A 268 -16.93 10.23 8.42
CA ASN A 268 -17.25 9.62 9.73
C ASN A 268 -18.53 8.79 9.68
N LYS A 269 -19.50 9.18 8.84
CA LYS A 269 -20.77 8.43 8.67
C LYS A 269 -20.55 6.99 8.20
N MET A 270 -19.42 6.71 7.53
CA MET A 270 -19.08 5.40 7.02
C MET A 270 -18.17 4.59 7.95
N ILE A 271 -17.79 5.13 9.12
CA ILE A 271 -16.93 4.44 10.08
C ILE A 271 -17.80 3.99 11.24
N VAL A 272 -17.95 2.68 11.43
CA VAL A 272 -18.70 2.07 12.54
C VAL A 272 -17.83 2.09 13.80
N ARG A 273 -16.59 1.65 13.68
CA ARG A 273 -15.66 1.54 14.80
C ARG A 273 -14.25 1.96 14.36
N ARG A 274 -13.60 2.80 15.14
CA ARG A 274 -12.22 3.23 14.88
C ARG A 274 -11.21 2.16 15.29
N ARG A 275 -9.96 2.33 14.87
CA ARG A 275 -8.83 1.42 15.20
C ARG A 275 -8.59 1.29 16.72
N ASP A 276 -8.91 2.32 17.50
CA ASP A 276 -8.81 2.36 18.97
C ASP A 276 -10.00 1.72 19.69
N GLY A 277 -10.89 1.07 18.95
CA GLY A 277 -12.05 0.39 19.49
C GLY A 277 -13.25 1.27 19.78
N LYS A 278 -13.13 2.60 19.63
CA LYS A 278 -14.22 3.55 19.91
C LYS A 278 -15.19 3.62 18.74
N THR A 279 -16.47 3.55 19.05
CA THR A 279 -17.54 3.82 18.07
C THR A 279 -17.51 5.30 17.69
N VAL A 280 -17.84 5.59 16.44
CA VAL A 280 -18.01 6.97 15.96
C VAL A 280 -19.45 7.35 16.19
N LYS A 281 -19.68 8.19 17.23
CA LYS A 281 -20.97 8.85 17.47
C LYS A 281 -21.17 9.98 16.47
#